data_31c35f29cb33b97c53691ca7979f459b
#
_entry.id   31c35f29cb33b97c53691ca7979f459b
#
_cell.length_a   1.000
_cell.length_b   1.000
_cell.length_c   1.000
_cell.angle_alpha   90.00
_cell.angle_beta   90.00
_cell.angle_gamma   90.00
#
_symmetry.space_group_name_H-M   'P 1'
#
loop_
_entity.id
_entity.type
_entity.pdbx_description
1 polymer ?
#
loop_
_entity_poly.entity_id
_entity_poly.type
_entity_poly.pdbx_seq_one_letter_code
_entity_poly.pdbx_strand_id
1 'polypeptide(L)'
;MSFTLATLKTAVQDYLQVSETTFTNQLPTFIKEAENRIFSMAQLPNQRKNVQGTLSTSNRFLATPTDFYAPFSLAVVNSNTYDYLDFKHPSFMKEYSPGTTTGQPKYYSLFDDTSFE
;
A
#
# COMPACT_ATOMS: atom_id res chain seq x y z
N MET A 1 2.74 16.15 -24.00
CA MET A 1 3.99 15.48 -24.39
C MET A 1 4.14 14.24 -23.51
N SER A 2 4.22 13.07 -24.11
CA SER A 2 4.33 11.82 -23.37
C SER A 2 5.79 11.32 -23.43
N PHE A 3 6.45 11.21 -22.28
CA PHE A 3 7.76 10.55 -22.19
C PHE A 3 7.56 9.05 -22.18
N THR A 4 8.21 8.35 -23.09
CA THR A 4 8.37 6.90 -23.03
C THR A 4 9.63 6.57 -22.23
N LEU A 5 9.76 5.34 -21.74
CA LEU A 5 10.98 4.88 -21.06
C LEU A 5 12.23 5.06 -21.95
N ALA A 6 12.09 4.82 -23.25
CA ALA A 6 13.19 4.99 -24.20
C ALA A 6 13.62 6.46 -24.33
N THR A 7 12.67 7.38 -24.51
CA THR A 7 12.97 8.81 -24.61
C THR A 7 13.52 9.39 -23.31
N LEU A 8 13.05 8.88 -22.15
CA LEU A 8 13.59 9.28 -20.85
C LEU A 8 15.05 8.84 -20.69
N LYS A 9 15.39 7.60 -21.06
CA LYS A 9 16.78 7.11 -21.04
C LYS A 9 17.70 7.97 -21.92
N THR A 10 17.27 8.24 -23.15
CA THR A 10 18.03 9.09 -24.08
C THR A 10 18.23 10.49 -23.52
N ALA A 11 17.17 11.10 -22.98
CA ALA A 11 17.26 12.44 -22.39
C ALA A 11 18.23 12.51 -21.21
N VAL A 12 18.25 11.48 -20.34
CA VAL A 12 19.19 11.41 -19.21
C VAL A 12 20.63 11.26 -19.70
N GLN A 13 20.88 10.44 -20.73
CA GLN A 13 22.19 10.28 -21.33
C GLN A 13 22.69 11.56 -21.97
N ASP A 14 21.84 12.23 -22.74
CA ASP A 14 22.18 13.48 -23.40
C ASP A 14 22.49 14.61 -22.41
N TYR A 15 21.70 14.68 -21.33
CA TYR A 15 21.93 15.67 -20.27
C TYR A 15 23.25 15.45 -19.52
N LEU A 16 23.59 14.20 -19.22
CA LEU A 16 24.81 13.85 -18.50
C LEU A 16 26.03 13.72 -19.43
N GLN A 17 25.82 13.68 -20.74
CA GLN A 17 26.87 13.45 -21.74
C GLN A 17 27.70 12.19 -21.49
N VAL A 18 27.07 11.13 -20.97
CA VAL A 18 27.69 9.86 -20.65
C VAL A 18 27.15 8.75 -21.55
N SER A 19 28.02 8.10 -22.28
CA SER A 19 27.70 7.00 -23.19
C SER A 19 28.31 5.66 -22.81
N GLU A 20 28.90 5.56 -21.62
CA GLU A 20 29.52 4.31 -21.15
C GLU A 20 28.50 3.21 -21.01
N THR A 21 28.86 2.00 -21.45
CA THR A 21 27.98 0.82 -21.42
C THR A 21 27.53 0.48 -19.99
N THR A 22 28.40 0.61 -19.01
CA THR A 22 28.08 0.36 -17.60
C THR A 22 26.99 1.30 -17.10
N PHE A 23 27.09 2.59 -17.41
CA PHE A 23 26.08 3.58 -17.05
C PHE A 23 24.74 3.30 -17.74
N THR A 24 24.79 3.05 -19.06
CA THR A 24 23.60 2.76 -19.87
C THR A 24 22.83 1.54 -19.34
N ASN A 25 23.54 0.51 -18.93
CA ASN A 25 22.93 -0.70 -18.37
C ASN A 25 22.31 -0.47 -16.98
N GLN A 26 22.79 0.50 -16.21
CA GLN A 26 22.27 0.84 -14.89
C GLN A 26 21.09 1.85 -14.92
N LEU A 27 20.89 2.55 -16.02
CA LEU A 27 19.80 3.54 -16.15
C LEU A 27 18.42 2.98 -15.77
N PRO A 28 18.01 1.76 -16.18
CA PRO A 28 16.73 1.20 -15.76
C PRO A 28 16.60 1.05 -14.25
N THR A 29 17.68 0.72 -13.57
CA THR A 29 17.72 0.58 -12.11
C THR A 29 17.53 1.95 -11.43
N PHE A 30 18.21 2.98 -11.89
CA PHE A 30 18.06 4.34 -11.36
C PHE A 30 16.65 4.89 -11.57
N ILE A 31 16.05 4.66 -12.73
CA ILE A 31 14.67 5.08 -13.01
C ILE A 31 13.70 4.34 -12.07
N LYS A 32 13.88 3.04 -11.88
CA LYS A 32 13.03 2.25 -10.98
C LYS A 32 13.14 2.70 -9.52
N GLU A 33 14.34 3.04 -9.07
CA GLU A 33 14.58 3.61 -7.75
C GLU A 33 13.85 4.95 -7.57
N ALA A 34 13.92 5.83 -8.58
CA ALA A 34 13.23 7.09 -8.56
C ALA A 34 11.70 6.93 -8.53
N GLU A 35 11.16 6.00 -9.33
CA GLU A 35 9.73 5.64 -9.31
C GLU A 35 9.31 5.14 -7.92
N ASN A 36 10.05 4.20 -7.34
CA ASN A 36 9.77 3.69 -5.99
C ASN A 36 9.74 4.81 -4.95
N ARG A 37 10.67 5.76 -5.05
CA ARG A 37 10.70 6.91 -4.16
C ARG A 37 9.50 7.82 -4.33
N ILE A 38 9.08 8.09 -5.56
CA ILE A 38 7.87 8.87 -5.85
C ILE A 38 6.64 8.17 -5.27
N PHE A 39 6.50 6.86 -5.49
CA PHE A 39 5.37 6.08 -5.01
C PHE A 39 5.32 5.95 -3.48
N SER A 40 6.47 5.97 -2.82
CA SER A 40 6.51 5.96 -1.36
C SER A 40 6.13 7.31 -0.73
N MET A 41 6.33 8.41 -1.45
CA MET A 41 6.04 9.76 -0.97
C MET A 41 4.65 10.25 -1.37
N ALA A 42 4.13 9.82 -2.51
CA ALA A 42 2.88 10.29 -3.09
C ALA A 42 1.85 9.15 -3.17
N GLN A 43 0.69 9.36 -2.53
CA GLN A 43 -0.44 8.45 -2.64
C GLN A 43 -1.20 8.72 -3.95
N LEU A 44 -0.77 8.09 -5.03
CA LEU A 44 -1.39 8.25 -6.33
C LEU A 44 -2.70 7.43 -6.43
N PRO A 45 -3.79 8.02 -6.93
CA PRO A 45 -5.07 7.33 -7.04
C PRO A 45 -5.03 6.04 -7.87
N ASN A 46 -4.20 5.99 -8.90
CA ASN A 46 -4.04 4.82 -9.77
C ASN A 46 -3.31 3.64 -9.10
N GLN A 47 -2.73 3.86 -7.92
CA GLN A 47 -2.07 2.82 -7.13
C GLN A 47 -2.96 2.22 -6.04
N ARG A 48 -4.17 2.74 -5.90
CA ARG A 48 -5.15 2.18 -4.98
C ARG A 48 -5.71 0.88 -5.54
N LYS A 49 -5.67 -0.14 -4.72
CA LYS A 49 -6.25 -1.44 -5.04
C LYS A 49 -7.33 -1.77 -4.02
N ASN A 50 -8.50 -2.13 -4.51
CA ASN A 50 -9.58 -2.61 -3.67
C ASN A 50 -9.49 -4.13 -3.57
N VAL A 51 -9.39 -4.64 -2.35
CA VAL A 51 -9.33 -6.08 -2.06
C VAL A 51 -10.37 -6.39 -0.99
N GLN A 52 -11.05 -7.50 -1.14
CA GLN A 52 -12.03 -8.00 -0.18
C GLN A 52 -11.48 -9.22 0.53
N GLY A 53 -11.71 -9.29 1.82
CA GLY A 53 -11.40 -10.44 2.68
C GLY A 53 -12.62 -10.82 3.50
N THR A 54 -12.57 -11.98 4.11
CA THR A 54 -13.67 -12.48 4.95
C THR A 54 -13.23 -12.48 6.41
N LEU A 55 -14.04 -11.86 7.26
CA LEU A 55 -13.88 -11.94 8.70
C LEU A 55 -14.57 -13.19 9.25
N SER A 56 -14.02 -13.77 10.31
CA SER A 56 -14.65 -14.84 11.05
C SER A 56 -14.73 -14.50 12.54
N THR A 57 -15.68 -15.10 13.24
CA THR A 57 -15.86 -14.90 14.69
C THR A 57 -14.73 -15.52 15.52
N SER A 58 -13.95 -16.42 14.94
CA SER A 58 -12.84 -17.11 15.61
C SER A 58 -11.48 -16.45 15.39
N ASN A 59 -11.36 -15.50 14.43
CA ASN A 59 -10.12 -14.84 14.10
C ASN A 59 -10.34 -13.34 13.95
N ARG A 60 -9.69 -12.56 14.81
CA ARG A 60 -9.73 -11.10 14.80
C ARG A 60 -8.83 -10.47 13.73
N PHE A 61 -7.93 -11.25 13.15
CA PHE A 61 -6.96 -10.77 12.19
C PHE A 61 -7.45 -10.94 10.76
N LEU A 62 -7.29 -9.91 9.96
CA LEU A 62 -7.54 -9.93 8.53
C LEU A 62 -6.21 -9.84 7.78
N ALA A 63 -5.92 -10.83 6.95
CA ALA A 63 -4.68 -10.84 6.16
C ALA A 63 -4.64 -9.67 5.16
N THR A 64 -3.49 -9.03 5.07
CA THR A 64 -3.24 -8.02 4.05
C THR A 64 -2.92 -8.67 2.69
N PRO A 65 -3.18 -8.00 1.57
CA PRO A 65 -2.70 -8.47 0.26
C PRO A 65 -1.17 -8.53 0.21
N THR A 66 -0.63 -9.41 -0.64
CA THR A 66 0.82 -9.58 -0.82
C THR A 66 1.53 -8.35 -1.37
N ASP A 67 0.80 -7.47 -2.05
CA ASP A 67 1.27 -6.21 -2.60
C ASP A 67 0.86 -4.99 -1.73
N PHE A 68 0.52 -5.24 -0.47
CA PHE A 68 0.12 -4.21 0.49
C PHE A 68 1.29 -3.30 0.85
N TYR A 69 1.05 -2.00 0.78
CA TYR A 69 2.00 -0.98 1.20
C TYR A 69 1.49 -0.15 2.38
N ALA A 70 0.29 0.40 2.24
CA ALA A 70 -0.33 1.21 3.30
C ALA A 70 -1.87 1.19 3.17
N PRO A 71 -2.60 1.23 4.30
CA PRO A 71 -4.05 1.29 4.26
C PRO A 71 -4.52 2.67 3.80
N PHE A 72 -5.49 2.70 2.90
CA PHE A 72 -6.20 3.92 2.55
C PHE A 72 -7.50 4.04 3.35
N SER A 73 -8.30 3.02 3.32
CA SER A 73 -9.53 2.88 4.12
C SER A 73 -9.91 1.42 4.24
N LEU A 74 -10.58 1.07 5.32
CA LEU A 74 -11.15 -0.25 5.54
C LEU A 74 -12.64 -0.08 5.86
N ALA A 75 -13.48 -0.90 5.24
CA ALA A 75 -14.91 -0.90 5.49
C ALA A 75 -15.42 -2.34 5.66
N VAL A 76 -16.36 -2.53 6.56
CA VAL A 76 -17.15 -3.76 6.65
C VAL A 76 -18.32 -3.67 5.70
N VAL A 77 -18.47 -4.67 4.85
CA VAL A 77 -19.59 -4.77 3.91
C VAL A 77 -20.63 -5.74 4.48
N ASN A 78 -21.75 -5.22 4.84
CA ASN A 78 -22.89 -6.01 5.32
C ASN A 78 -24.13 -5.68 4.47
N SER A 79 -24.65 -6.68 3.76
CA SER A 79 -25.88 -6.53 2.94
C SER A 79 -25.88 -5.29 2.02
N ASN A 80 -24.80 -5.05 1.30
CA ASN A 80 -24.56 -3.86 0.44
C ASN A 80 -24.38 -2.52 1.18
N THR A 81 -24.29 -2.52 2.50
CA THR A 81 -23.95 -1.33 3.28
C THR A 81 -22.48 -1.34 3.62
N TYR A 82 -21.83 -0.20 3.41
CA TYR A 82 -20.41 0.00 3.73
C TYR A 82 -20.30 0.78 5.04
N ASP A 83 -19.81 0.13 6.08
CA ASP A 83 -19.49 0.76 7.35
C ASP A 83 -17.97 0.96 7.44
N TYR A 84 -17.52 2.21 7.28
CA TYR A 84 -16.10 2.54 7.33
C TYR A 84 -15.57 2.49 8.76
N LEU A 85 -14.40 1.87 8.90
CA LEU A 85 -13.72 1.72 10.19
C LEU A 85 -12.71 2.85 10.40
N ASP A 86 -12.55 3.27 11.65
CA ASP A 86 -11.54 4.24 12.04
C ASP A 86 -10.21 3.55 12.33
N PHE A 87 -9.14 4.10 11.78
CA PHE A 87 -7.79 3.63 12.07
C PHE A 87 -7.35 4.06 13.47
N LYS A 88 -6.87 3.11 14.27
CA LYS A 88 -6.35 3.34 15.62
C LYS A 88 -5.00 2.66 15.82
N HIS A 89 -4.28 3.08 16.86
CA HIS A 89 -3.04 2.43 17.25
C HIS A 89 -3.32 1.05 17.88
N PRO A 90 -2.47 0.03 17.71
CA PRO A 90 -2.68 -1.31 18.28
C PRO A 90 -2.90 -1.34 19.79
N SER A 91 -2.26 -0.44 20.53
CA SER A 91 -2.49 -0.34 21.99
C SER A 91 -3.93 0.05 22.35
N PHE A 92 -4.55 0.91 21.54
CA PHE A 92 -5.97 1.27 21.71
C PHE A 92 -6.88 0.07 21.51
N MET A 93 -6.59 -0.81 20.54
CA MET A 93 -7.39 -1.99 20.28
C MET A 93 -7.44 -2.92 21.48
N LYS A 94 -6.29 -3.13 22.12
CA LYS A 94 -6.18 -3.98 23.33
C LYS A 94 -6.87 -3.39 24.54
N GLU A 95 -6.87 -2.07 24.67
CA GLU A 95 -7.55 -1.36 25.75
C GLU A 95 -9.07 -1.31 25.53
N TYR A 96 -9.50 -1.08 24.30
CA TYR A 96 -10.92 -1.00 23.94
C TYR A 96 -11.63 -2.37 23.99
N SER A 97 -10.98 -3.42 23.52
CA SER A 97 -11.52 -4.79 23.52
C SER A 97 -10.51 -5.80 24.07
N PRO A 98 -10.30 -5.82 25.40
CA PRO A 98 -9.32 -6.71 26.02
C PRO A 98 -9.72 -8.19 26.00
N GLY A 99 -10.97 -8.50 25.67
CA GLY A 99 -11.53 -9.86 25.67
C GLY A 99 -11.76 -10.44 24.29
N THR A 100 -12.50 -11.53 24.25
CA THR A 100 -12.92 -12.24 23.03
C THR A 100 -14.35 -11.91 22.62
N THR A 101 -14.84 -10.73 22.99
CA THR A 101 -16.19 -10.28 22.67
C THR A 101 -16.32 -10.10 21.15
N THR A 102 -17.31 -10.75 20.57
CA THR A 102 -17.61 -10.66 19.14
C THR A 102 -18.66 -9.59 18.88
N GLY A 103 -18.53 -8.88 17.78
CA GLY A 103 -19.47 -7.83 17.35
C GLY A 103 -19.05 -7.24 16.02
N GLN A 104 -19.82 -6.28 15.54
CA GLN A 104 -19.45 -5.55 14.32
C GLN A 104 -18.24 -4.65 14.63
N PRO A 105 -17.15 -4.76 13.85
CA PRO A 105 -15.97 -3.92 14.03
C PRO A 105 -16.31 -2.44 13.83
N LYS A 106 -15.64 -1.57 14.59
CA LYS A 106 -15.72 -0.11 14.47
C LYS A 106 -14.34 0.51 14.22
N TYR A 107 -13.30 -0.18 14.67
CA TYR A 107 -11.93 0.29 14.58
C TYR A 107 -11.06 -0.79 13.96
N TYR A 108 -9.95 -0.38 13.40
CA TYR A 108 -8.93 -1.29 12.92
C TYR A 108 -7.54 -0.71 13.21
N SER A 109 -6.58 -1.59 13.31
CA SER A 109 -5.17 -1.24 13.42
C SER A 109 -4.33 -2.10 12.49
N LEU A 110 -3.14 -1.64 12.15
CA LEU A 110 -2.14 -2.45 11.49
C LEU A 110 -1.37 -3.20 12.58
N PHE A 111 -1.57 -4.52 12.64
CA PHE A 111 -0.92 -5.36 13.65
C PHE A 111 0.54 -5.65 13.26
N ASP A 112 0.74 -6.06 12.02
CA ASP A 112 2.03 -6.27 11.39
C ASP A 112 1.94 -5.99 9.88
N ASP A 113 3.00 -6.26 9.12
CA ASP A 113 3.04 -6.07 7.66
C ASP A 113 2.12 -7.03 6.88
N THR A 114 1.60 -8.06 7.54
CA THR A 114 0.78 -9.12 6.93
C THR A 114 -0.66 -9.14 7.41
N SER A 115 -1.02 -8.37 8.45
CA SER A 115 -2.35 -8.44 9.05
C SER A 115 -2.84 -7.15 9.68
N PHE A 116 -4.15 -6.92 9.54
CA PHE A 116 -4.93 -5.97 10.33
C PHE A 116 -5.56 -6.66 11.55
N GLU A 117 -5.74 -5.92 12.62
CA GLU A 117 -6.53 -6.29 13.80
C GLU A 117 -7.79 -5.42 13.91
#